data_a279391e18d89432053245023b66f140
#
_entry.id   a279391e18d89432053245023b66f140
#
_cell.length_a   1.000
_cell.length_b   1.000
_cell.length_c   1.000
_cell.angle_alpha   90.00
_cell.angle_beta   90.00
_cell.angle_gamma   90.00
#
_symmetry.space_group_name_H-M   'P 1'
#
loop_
_entity.id
_entity.type
_entity.pdbx_description
1 polymer ?
#
loop_
_entity_poly.entity_id
_entity_poly.type
_entity_poly.pdbx_seq_one_letter_code
_entity_poly.pdbx_strand_id
1 'polypeptide(L)'
;TLLKIYVIKDKNGHKGLWKCSCGIEKLYTNSKVVSGHTNSCGCYRSDQRILINTKHGYSKKYNTTSEYKTWQKIKDRCLNTNNQDYIHYGGRGINICNEWLDFKIFIKDMGNKPDKNYSIERIDFNLGYFKENCKWILKKLQSKNRRNSIFVNVNNKIDKICLKEACQILNLNY
;
A
#
# COMPACT_ATOMS: atom_id res chain seq x y z
N THR A 1 19.26 23.64 -12.94
CA THR A 1 20.22 24.67 -13.32
C THR A 1 20.30 25.69 -12.21
N LEU A 2 21.53 26.18 -11.94
CA LEU A 2 21.81 27.23 -10.96
C LEU A 2 22.09 28.54 -11.70
N LEU A 3 21.40 29.60 -11.29
CA LEU A 3 21.63 30.97 -11.77
C LEU A 3 22.35 31.76 -10.70
N LYS A 4 23.41 32.43 -11.08
CA LYS A 4 24.22 33.27 -10.17
C LYS A 4 23.47 34.56 -9.82
N ILE A 5 23.32 34.84 -8.51
CA ILE A 5 22.70 36.08 -8.04
C ILE A 5 23.81 37.09 -7.71
N TYR A 6 24.76 36.74 -6.84
CA TYR A 6 25.93 37.57 -6.54
C TYR A 6 27.08 36.76 -5.93
N VAL A 7 28.27 37.36 -5.87
CA VAL A 7 29.51 36.75 -5.32
C VAL A 7 29.84 37.37 -3.97
N ILE A 8 30.04 36.51 -2.99
CA ILE A 8 30.61 36.88 -1.69
C ILE A 8 32.07 36.45 -1.67
N LYS A 9 32.98 37.37 -1.41
CA LYS A 9 34.39 37.05 -1.14
C LYS A 9 34.50 36.76 0.35
N ASP A 10 34.80 35.53 0.71
CA ASP A 10 35.14 35.17 2.09
C ASP A 10 36.66 34.91 2.25
N LYS A 11 37.12 34.75 3.50
CA LYS A 11 38.55 34.56 3.82
C LYS A 11 39.16 33.30 3.18
N ASN A 12 38.33 32.33 2.73
CA ASN A 12 38.75 31.00 2.27
C ASN A 12 38.40 30.71 0.81
N GLY A 13 37.90 31.66 0.06
CA GLY A 13 37.53 31.45 -1.34
C GLY A 13 36.27 32.19 -1.77
N HIS A 14 35.95 32.06 -3.05
CA HIS A 14 34.84 32.78 -3.63
C HIS A 14 33.55 31.92 -3.57
N LYS A 15 32.66 32.26 -2.65
CA LYS A 15 31.29 31.74 -2.64
C LYS A 15 30.38 32.70 -3.39
N GLY A 16 29.36 32.15 -4.01
CA GLY A 16 28.28 32.91 -4.64
C GLY A 16 26.95 32.49 -4.09
N LEU A 17 26.01 33.42 -4.01
CA LEU A 17 24.62 33.09 -3.83
C LEU A 17 24.07 32.70 -5.21
N TRP A 18 23.48 31.50 -5.28
CA TRP A 18 22.97 30.91 -6.49
C TRP A 18 21.54 30.52 -6.29
N LYS A 19 20.69 30.84 -7.27
CA LYS A 19 19.28 30.47 -7.31
C LYS A 19 19.10 29.23 -8.17
N CYS A 20 18.49 28.20 -7.61
CA CYS A 20 18.14 27.00 -8.37
C CYS A 20 16.86 27.23 -9.18
N SER A 21 16.68 26.50 -10.26
CA SER A 21 15.43 26.51 -11.06
C SER A 21 14.19 26.14 -10.24
N CYS A 22 14.33 25.44 -9.11
CA CYS A 22 13.24 25.15 -8.15
C CYS A 22 12.93 26.32 -7.19
N GLY A 23 13.60 27.48 -7.32
CA GLY A 23 13.42 28.67 -6.49
C GLY A 23 14.32 28.78 -5.26
N ILE A 24 14.96 27.71 -4.82
CA ILE A 24 15.83 27.71 -3.62
C ILE A 24 17.11 28.47 -3.90
N GLU A 25 17.44 29.39 -3.00
CA GLU A 25 18.70 30.18 -3.00
C GLU A 25 19.66 29.62 -1.96
N LYS A 26 20.90 29.41 -2.36
CA LYS A 26 21.92 28.83 -1.48
C LYS A 26 23.34 29.30 -1.86
N LEU A 27 24.21 29.38 -0.85
CA LEU A 27 25.63 29.67 -1.03
C LEU A 27 26.38 28.42 -1.53
N TYR A 28 27.05 28.55 -2.66
CA TYR A 28 27.95 27.53 -3.20
C TYR A 28 29.32 28.10 -3.56
N THR A 29 30.35 27.26 -3.54
CA THR A 29 31.66 27.61 -4.05
C THR A 29 31.58 27.84 -5.56
N ASN A 30 31.96 29.00 -6.03
CA ASN A 30 31.82 29.38 -7.45
C ASN A 30 32.50 28.38 -8.39
N SER A 31 33.71 27.92 -8.06
CA SER A 31 34.43 26.94 -8.89
C SER A 31 33.64 25.65 -9.11
N LYS A 32 32.92 25.13 -8.09
CA LYS A 32 32.11 23.92 -8.20
C LYS A 32 30.87 24.08 -9.08
N VAL A 33 30.31 25.29 -9.12
CA VAL A 33 29.16 25.58 -9.99
C VAL A 33 29.62 25.84 -11.41
N VAL A 34 30.70 26.63 -11.60
CA VAL A 34 31.24 26.94 -12.92
C VAL A 34 31.79 25.69 -13.61
N SER A 35 32.43 24.78 -12.87
CA SER A 35 32.93 23.51 -13.40
C SER A 35 31.81 22.47 -13.67
N GLY A 36 30.54 22.78 -13.35
CA GLY A 36 29.44 21.86 -13.52
C GLY A 36 29.33 20.74 -12.46
N HIS A 37 30.19 20.76 -11.43
CA HIS A 37 30.16 19.80 -10.33
C HIS A 37 28.89 19.96 -9.48
N THR A 38 28.34 21.17 -9.44
CA THR A 38 27.13 21.51 -8.71
C THR A 38 26.13 22.17 -9.66
N ASN A 39 25.11 21.45 -10.10
CA ASN A 39 24.13 21.90 -11.10
C ASN A 39 22.75 22.25 -10.54
N SER A 40 22.51 21.93 -9.26
CA SER A 40 21.22 22.19 -8.58
C SER A 40 21.42 22.27 -7.07
N CYS A 41 20.39 22.71 -6.35
CA CYS A 41 20.37 22.71 -4.88
C CYS A 41 20.26 21.29 -4.25
N GLY A 42 20.21 20.25 -5.07
CA GLY A 42 19.96 18.86 -4.68
C GLY A 42 18.57 18.37 -5.12
N CYS A 43 17.67 19.27 -5.55
CA CYS A 43 16.33 18.93 -6.03
C CYS A 43 16.39 17.93 -7.19
N TYR A 44 17.26 18.15 -8.18
CA TYR A 44 17.41 17.25 -9.33
C TYR A 44 17.73 15.81 -8.90
N ARG A 45 18.63 15.61 -7.94
CA ARG A 45 18.94 14.27 -7.40
C ARG A 45 17.76 13.65 -6.67
N SER A 46 17.01 14.48 -5.93
CA SER A 46 15.80 14.04 -5.24
C SER A 46 14.74 13.59 -6.23
N ASP A 47 14.50 14.38 -7.28
CA ASP A 47 13.50 14.07 -8.31
C ASP A 47 13.88 12.81 -9.09
N GLN A 48 15.15 12.64 -9.46
CA GLN A 48 15.65 11.44 -10.12
C GLN A 48 15.49 10.20 -9.22
N ARG A 49 15.76 10.30 -7.92
CA ARG A 49 15.54 9.18 -6.97
C ARG A 49 14.07 8.81 -6.86
N ILE A 50 13.17 9.79 -6.86
CA ILE A 50 11.73 9.56 -6.84
C ILE A 50 11.31 8.85 -8.14
N LEU A 51 11.75 9.31 -9.30
CA LEU A 51 11.43 8.71 -10.61
C LEU A 51 11.93 7.26 -10.71
N ILE A 52 13.18 7.00 -10.34
CA ILE A 52 13.79 5.67 -10.42
C ILE A 52 13.15 4.70 -9.43
N ASN A 53 12.84 5.17 -8.21
CA ASN A 53 12.32 4.30 -7.14
C ASN A 53 10.79 4.20 -7.09
N THR A 54 10.06 5.05 -7.83
CA THR A 54 8.61 5.01 -7.84
C THR A 54 8.12 4.07 -8.92
N LYS A 55 7.81 2.82 -8.57
CA LYS A 55 7.21 1.83 -9.47
C LYS A 55 5.73 2.13 -9.77
N HIS A 56 4.97 2.62 -8.79
CA HIS A 56 3.53 2.82 -8.91
C HIS A 56 2.95 3.97 -8.06
N GLY A 57 3.76 4.67 -7.25
CA GLY A 57 3.35 5.85 -6.44
C GLY A 57 2.56 5.56 -5.14
N TYR A 58 2.08 4.33 -4.94
CA TYR A 58 1.22 3.95 -3.80
C TYR A 58 1.98 3.58 -2.51
N SER A 59 3.32 3.54 -2.55
CA SER A 59 4.20 3.17 -1.43
C SER A 59 5.15 4.29 -1.00
N LYS A 60 4.72 5.55 -1.07
CA LYS A 60 5.54 6.69 -0.59
C LYS A 60 5.83 6.51 0.91
N LYS A 61 7.09 6.77 1.30
CA LYS A 61 7.64 6.54 2.66
C LYS A 61 6.73 6.98 3.82
N TYR A 62 5.91 8.02 3.63
CA TYR A 62 5.02 8.57 4.66
C TYR A 62 3.53 8.57 4.26
N ASN A 63 3.19 8.02 3.09
CA ASN A 63 1.81 8.02 2.60
C ASN A 63 1.50 6.75 1.79
N THR A 64 1.68 5.60 2.44
CA THR A 64 1.32 4.30 1.85
C THR A 64 -0.19 4.13 1.88
N THR A 65 -0.80 3.90 0.73
CA THR A 65 -2.26 3.76 0.63
C THR A 65 -2.77 2.51 1.36
N SER A 66 -4.05 2.51 1.72
CA SER A 66 -4.67 1.38 2.43
C SER A 66 -4.75 0.12 1.57
N GLU A 67 -4.89 0.29 0.25
CA GLU A 67 -4.90 -0.78 -0.76
C GLU A 67 -3.53 -1.44 -0.84
N TYR A 68 -2.47 -0.64 -0.89
CA TYR A 68 -1.11 -1.16 -0.92
C TYR A 68 -0.76 -1.94 0.35
N LYS A 69 -1.15 -1.42 1.52
CA LYS A 69 -1.00 -2.14 2.80
C LYS A 69 -1.78 -3.45 2.81
N THR A 70 -2.98 -3.47 2.24
CA THR A 70 -3.80 -4.68 2.12
C THR A 70 -3.13 -5.70 1.23
N TRP A 71 -2.65 -5.28 0.06
CA TRP A 71 -1.93 -6.13 -0.88
C TRP A 71 -0.64 -6.72 -0.28
N GLN A 72 0.15 -5.91 0.43
CA GLN A 72 1.33 -6.41 1.13
C GLN A 72 0.97 -7.48 2.16
N LYS A 73 -0.08 -7.25 2.96
CA LYS A 73 -0.55 -8.24 3.95
C LYS A 73 -1.02 -9.54 3.31
N ILE A 74 -1.67 -9.48 2.14
CA ILE A 74 -2.05 -10.69 1.40
C ILE A 74 -0.81 -11.48 1.00
N LYS A 75 0.15 -10.82 0.36
CA LYS A 75 1.42 -11.47 -0.04
C LYS A 75 2.16 -12.06 1.16
N ASP A 76 2.22 -11.30 2.23
CA ASP A 76 2.98 -11.69 3.42
C ASP A 76 2.40 -12.95 4.06
N ARG A 77 1.07 -13.03 4.26
CA ARG A 77 0.44 -14.22 4.82
C ARG A 77 0.35 -15.43 3.87
N CYS A 78 0.43 -15.21 2.55
CA CYS A 78 0.40 -16.30 1.58
C CYS A 78 1.79 -16.86 1.26
N LEU A 79 2.83 -16.01 1.25
CA LEU A 79 4.14 -16.36 0.71
C LEU A 79 5.27 -16.35 1.76
N ASN A 80 5.13 -15.61 2.86
CA ASN A 80 6.17 -15.47 3.87
C ASN A 80 6.00 -16.52 4.97
N THR A 81 6.80 -17.56 4.94
CA THR A 81 6.78 -18.66 5.94
C THR A 81 7.06 -18.21 7.36
N ASN A 82 7.70 -17.04 7.56
CA ASN A 82 7.96 -16.46 8.88
C ASN A 82 6.80 -15.63 9.42
N ASN A 83 5.76 -15.38 8.62
CA ASN A 83 4.57 -14.66 9.06
C ASN A 83 3.72 -15.55 9.98
N GLN A 84 3.28 -14.99 11.12
CA GLN A 84 2.45 -15.73 12.09
C GLN A 84 1.13 -16.26 11.50
N ASP A 85 0.55 -15.54 10.53
CA ASP A 85 -0.67 -15.96 9.86
C ASP A 85 -0.43 -17.00 8.76
N TYR A 86 0.85 -17.25 8.36
CA TYR A 86 1.16 -18.15 7.24
C TYR A 86 0.51 -19.53 7.39
N ILE A 87 0.54 -20.11 8.58
CA ILE A 87 -0.07 -21.42 8.88
C ILE A 87 -1.57 -21.47 8.54
N HIS A 88 -2.25 -20.33 8.59
CA HIS A 88 -3.68 -20.21 8.31
C HIS A 88 -3.98 -19.87 6.84
N TYR A 89 -2.98 -19.49 6.05
CA TYR A 89 -3.10 -19.09 4.63
C TYR A 89 -2.15 -19.91 3.75
N GLY A 90 -0.94 -19.48 3.51
CA GLY A 90 0.02 -20.18 2.64
C GLY A 90 0.27 -21.61 3.06
N GLY A 91 0.40 -21.87 4.36
CA GLY A 91 0.56 -23.22 4.92
C GLY A 91 -0.66 -24.15 4.71
N ARG A 92 -1.82 -23.59 4.36
CA ARG A 92 -3.03 -24.36 3.96
C ARG A 92 -3.23 -24.42 2.45
N GLY A 93 -2.30 -23.92 1.64
CA GLY A 93 -2.44 -23.82 0.19
C GLY A 93 -3.25 -22.61 -0.30
N ILE A 94 -3.56 -21.64 0.58
CA ILE A 94 -4.20 -20.39 0.18
C ILE A 94 -3.15 -19.49 -0.48
N ASN A 95 -3.21 -19.37 -1.79
CA ASN A 95 -2.24 -18.63 -2.59
C ASN A 95 -2.81 -17.30 -3.09
N ILE A 96 -1.93 -16.43 -3.55
CA ILE A 96 -2.25 -15.26 -4.35
C ILE A 96 -1.99 -15.60 -5.82
N CYS A 97 -2.87 -15.18 -6.74
CA CYS A 97 -2.64 -15.41 -8.16
C CYS A 97 -1.40 -14.67 -8.66
N ASN A 98 -0.75 -15.21 -9.69
CA ASN A 98 0.51 -14.68 -10.21
C ASN A 98 0.37 -13.23 -10.69
N GLU A 99 -0.74 -12.88 -11.29
CA GLU A 99 -1.05 -11.54 -11.77
C GLU A 99 -1.01 -10.51 -10.64
N TRP A 100 -1.50 -10.89 -9.46
CA TRP A 100 -1.53 -10.01 -8.29
C TRP A 100 -0.19 -9.94 -7.54
N LEU A 101 0.85 -10.57 -8.01
CA LEU A 101 2.23 -10.29 -7.57
C LEU A 101 2.66 -8.87 -7.97
N ASP A 102 2.04 -8.30 -9.02
CA ASP A 102 2.16 -6.89 -9.37
C ASP A 102 0.98 -6.09 -8.77
N PHE A 103 1.32 -5.07 -7.96
CA PHE A 103 0.33 -4.19 -7.36
C PHE A 103 -0.54 -3.44 -8.37
N LYS A 104 -0.01 -3.10 -9.56
CA LYS A 104 -0.77 -2.41 -10.60
C LYS A 104 -1.94 -3.24 -11.11
N ILE A 105 -1.76 -4.56 -11.21
CA ILE A 105 -2.83 -5.47 -11.62
C ILE A 105 -3.83 -5.63 -10.47
N PHE A 106 -3.35 -5.84 -9.25
CA PHE A 106 -4.22 -5.91 -8.07
C PHE A 106 -5.15 -4.70 -7.95
N ILE A 107 -4.62 -3.46 -8.06
CA ILE A 107 -5.44 -2.26 -7.93
C ILE A 107 -6.37 -2.04 -9.12
N LYS A 108 -6.00 -2.48 -10.32
CA LYS A 108 -6.85 -2.47 -11.50
C LYS A 108 -8.07 -3.38 -11.33
N ASP A 109 -7.88 -4.57 -10.76
CA ASP A 109 -8.93 -5.56 -10.58
C ASP A 109 -9.85 -5.24 -9.40
N MET A 110 -9.26 -4.84 -8.28
CA MET A 110 -9.99 -4.59 -7.04
C MET A 110 -10.55 -3.17 -6.92
N GLY A 111 -10.01 -2.23 -7.69
CA GLY A 111 -10.31 -0.80 -7.53
C GLY A 111 -9.85 -0.25 -6.18
N ASN A 112 -10.19 1.03 -5.94
CA ASN A 112 -9.92 1.68 -4.67
C ASN A 112 -10.85 1.12 -3.58
N LYS A 113 -10.32 1.00 -2.38
CA LYS A 113 -11.08 0.66 -1.19
C LYS A 113 -12.09 1.78 -0.91
N PRO A 114 -13.40 1.50 -0.75
CA PRO A 114 -14.42 2.54 -0.60
C PRO A 114 -14.15 3.49 0.57
N ASP A 115 -13.84 2.96 1.75
CA ASP A 115 -13.44 3.73 2.93
C ASP A 115 -12.66 2.87 3.96
N LYS A 116 -12.27 3.45 5.11
CA LYS A 116 -11.50 2.78 6.18
C LYS A 116 -12.23 1.60 6.82
N ASN A 117 -13.56 1.51 6.71
CA ASN A 117 -14.37 0.47 7.31
C ASN A 117 -14.48 -0.78 6.43
N TYR A 118 -13.98 -0.72 5.20
CA TYR A 118 -13.93 -1.88 4.31
C TYR A 118 -12.66 -2.70 4.54
N SER A 119 -12.72 -3.96 4.18
CA SER A 119 -11.59 -4.89 4.11
C SER A 119 -11.78 -5.83 2.92
N ILE A 120 -10.68 -6.40 2.45
CA ILE A 120 -10.78 -7.44 1.42
C ILE A 120 -11.34 -8.72 2.03
N GLU A 121 -12.26 -9.35 1.33
CA GLU A 121 -12.86 -10.62 1.69
C GLU A 121 -12.76 -11.60 0.53
N ARG A 122 -12.52 -12.87 0.82
CA ARG A 122 -12.62 -13.96 -0.15
C ARG A 122 -14.05 -14.51 -0.10
N ILE A 123 -14.70 -14.68 -1.25
CA ILE A 123 -16.04 -15.22 -1.37
C ILE A 123 -16.04 -16.65 -0.84
N ASP A 124 -15.13 -17.48 -1.35
CA ASP A 124 -14.81 -18.79 -0.77
C ASP A 124 -13.50 -18.70 0.02
N PHE A 125 -13.57 -18.90 1.32
CA PHE A 125 -12.42 -18.84 2.23
C PHE A 125 -11.43 -20.00 2.04
N ASN A 126 -11.79 -21.07 1.32
CA ASN A 126 -10.89 -22.17 1.00
C ASN A 126 -10.05 -21.91 -0.26
N LEU A 127 -10.47 -20.97 -1.10
CA LEU A 127 -9.77 -20.59 -2.30
C LEU A 127 -8.78 -19.46 -2.04
N GLY A 128 -7.86 -19.23 -2.99
CA GLY A 128 -6.84 -18.18 -2.94
C GLY A 128 -7.37 -16.77 -3.24
N TYR A 129 -6.43 -15.85 -3.36
CA TYR A 129 -6.69 -14.46 -3.70
C TYR A 129 -6.57 -14.26 -5.21
N PHE A 130 -7.68 -14.00 -5.87
CA PHE A 130 -7.82 -13.66 -7.29
C PHE A 130 -9.13 -12.87 -7.49
N LYS A 131 -9.28 -12.24 -8.62
CA LYS A 131 -10.32 -11.26 -8.91
C LYS A 131 -11.74 -11.77 -8.62
N GLU A 132 -12.08 -12.96 -9.10
CA GLU A 132 -13.42 -13.55 -9.00
C GLU A 132 -13.77 -14.00 -7.57
N ASN A 133 -12.73 -14.27 -6.77
CA ASN A 133 -12.90 -14.72 -5.38
C ASN A 133 -12.76 -13.60 -4.34
N CYS A 134 -12.46 -12.36 -4.74
CA CYS A 134 -12.19 -11.26 -3.83
C CYS A 134 -13.14 -10.07 -4.04
N LYS A 135 -13.51 -9.43 -2.93
CA LYS A 135 -14.31 -8.20 -2.94
C LYS A 135 -14.02 -7.32 -1.72
N TRP A 136 -14.29 -6.03 -1.84
CA TRP A 136 -14.32 -5.13 -0.68
C TRP A 136 -15.65 -5.29 0.06
N ILE A 137 -15.59 -5.54 1.37
CA ILE A 137 -16.78 -5.68 2.20
C ILE A 137 -16.61 -4.89 3.52
N LEU A 138 -17.71 -4.46 4.11
CA LEU A 138 -17.69 -3.83 5.43
C LEU A 138 -17.14 -4.81 6.47
N LYS A 139 -16.18 -4.37 7.28
CA LYS A 139 -15.54 -5.21 8.32
C LYS A 139 -16.54 -5.86 9.26
N LYS A 140 -17.63 -5.16 9.61
CA LYS A 140 -18.69 -5.72 10.45
C LYS A 140 -19.44 -6.91 9.81
N LEU A 141 -19.46 -7.00 8.48
CA LEU A 141 -20.06 -8.14 7.77
C LEU A 141 -19.10 -9.31 7.62
N GLN A 142 -17.78 -9.06 7.73
CA GLN A 142 -16.74 -10.08 7.61
C GLN A 142 -16.82 -11.13 8.73
N SER A 143 -17.38 -10.76 9.90
CA SER A 143 -17.56 -11.68 11.01
C SER A 143 -18.49 -12.86 10.67
N LYS A 144 -19.43 -12.67 9.75
CA LYS A 144 -20.36 -13.70 9.29
C LYS A 144 -19.70 -14.77 8.40
N ASN A 145 -18.54 -14.46 7.81
CA ASN A 145 -17.84 -15.37 6.88
C ASN A 145 -16.63 -16.08 7.54
N ARG A 146 -16.61 -16.20 8.86
CA ARG A 146 -15.60 -16.96 9.59
C ARG A 146 -15.85 -18.46 9.50
N ARG A 147 -14.80 -19.28 9.71
CA ARG A 147 -14.90 -20.76 9.74
C ARG A 147 -15.93 -21.28 10.74
N ASN A 148 -16.14 -20.53 11.84
CA ASN A 148 -17.08 -20.89 12.90
C ASN A 148 -18.52 -20.38 12.63
N SER A 149 -18.79 -19.89 11.41
CA SER A 149 -20.15 -19.51 11.03
C SER A 149 -20.95 -20.78 10.72
N ILE A 150 -22.19 -20.83 11.20
CA ILE A 150 -23.14 -21.94 10.99
C ILE A 150 -24.05 -21.58 9.82
N PHE A 151 -24.46 -22.59 9.08
CA PHE A 151 -25.55 -22.47 8.12
C PHE A 151 -26.86 -22.78 8.84
N VAL A 152 -27.78 -21.86 8.80
CA VAL A 152 -29.11 -22.04 9.40
C VAL A 152 -30.15 -21.93 8.29
N ASN A 153 -31.03 -22.89 8.26
CA ASN A 153 -32.21 -22.87 7.37
C ASN A 153 -33.34 -22.16 8.09
N VAL A 154 -33.69 -20.97 7.63
CA VAL A 154 -34.83 -20.20 8.15
C VAL A 154 -35.80 -19.98 7.00
N ASN A 155 -37.03 -20.48 7.13
CA ASN A 155 -38.10 -20.35 6.12
C ASN A 155 -37.66 -20.80 4.71
N ASN A 156 -37.01 -21.96 4.61
CA ASN A 156 -36.48 -22.53 3.37
C ASN A 156 -35.36 -21.72 2.68
N LYS A 157 -34.78 -20.73 3.36
CA LYS A 157 -33.58 -20.05 2.93
C LYS A 157 -32.41 -20.51 3.79
N ILE A 158 -31.34 -20.94 3.13
CA ILE A 158 -30.06 -21.28 3.80
C ILE A 158 -29.22 -20.02 3.83
N ASP A 159 -29.08 -19.45 5.03
CA ASP A 159 -28.23 -18.29 5.27
C ASP A 159 -27.03 -18.66 6.14
N LYS A 160 -25.88 -18.08 5.83
CA LYS A 160 -24.68 -18.20 6.63
C LYS A 160 -24.67 -17.10 7.68
N ILE A 161 -24.93 -17.45 8.93
CA ILE A 161 -25.01 -16.50 10.05
C ILE A 161 -24.03 -16.89 11.15
N CYS A 162 -23.66 -15.94 12.02
CA CYS A 162 -22.87 -16.29 13.19
C CYS A 162 -23.72 -16.97 14.26
N LEU A 163 -23.08 -17.78 15.11
CA LEU A 163 -23.77 -18.54 16.16
C LEU A 163 -24.69 -17.66 17.04
N LYS A 164 -24.23 -16.47 17.41
CA LYS A 164 -25.01 -15.51 18.22
C LYS A 164 -26.30 -15.08 17.50
N GLU A 165 -26.23 -14.81 16.22
CA GLU A 165 -27.38 -14.43 15.39
C GLU A 165 -28.34 -15.61 15.21
N ALA A 166 -27.82 -16.83 15.06
CA ALA A 166 -28.60 -18.05 15.02
C ALA A 166 -29.38 -18.28 16.34
N CYS A 167 -28.71 -18.11 17.48
CA CYS A 167 -29.37 -18.24 18.80
C CYS A 167 -30.47 -17.19 18.98
N GLN A 168 -30.28 -15.95 18.52
CA GLN A 168 -31.32 -14.92 18.57
C GLN A 168 -32.54 -15.27 17.71
N ILE A 169 -32.33 -15.79 16.50
CA ILE A 169 -33.44 -16.20 15.60
C ILE A 169 -34.21 -17.39 16.19
N LEU A 170 -33.49 -18.30 16.83
CA LEU A 170 -34.07 -19.51 17.41
C LEU A 170 -34.53 -19.34 18.86
N ASN A 171 -34.47 -18.13 19.42
CA ASN A 171 -34.76 -17.82 20.83
C ASN A 171 -33.99 -18.71 21.83
N LEU A 172 -32.76 -19.09 21.51
CA LEU A 172 -31.89 -19.89 22.37
C LEU A 172 -30.92 -18.97 23.13
N ASN A 173 -30.61 -19.35 24.37
CA ASN A 173 -29.55 -18.70 25.14
C ASN A 173 -28.19 -19.03 24.51
N TYR A 174 -27.33 -17.98 24.37
CA TYR A 174 -25.99 -18.11 23.80
C TYR A 174 -24.99 -18.38 24.90
#